data_71088f57481b4975f580c50b1f7ba501
#
_entry.id   71088f57481b4975f580c50b1f7ba501
#
_cell.length_a   1.000
_cell.length_b   1.000
_cell.length_c   1.000
_cell.angle_alpha   90.00
_cell.angle_beta   90.00
_cell.angle_gamma   90.00
#
_symmetry.space_group_name_H-M   'P 1'
#
loop_
_entity.id
_entity.type
_entity.pdbx_description
1 polymer ?
#
loop_
_entity_poly.entity_id
_entity_poly.type
_entity_poly.pdbx_seq_one_letter_code
_entity_poly.pdbx_strand_id
1 'polypeptide(L)'
;AYLSAYKIGIFFVIVFAIGSTIFNIVGPKILGKATTEIFKGLVRKVSGGAGIDFDKIAHIVLTLLCLYLTSAVFSFVQGYIMTGVSQKLTYRLRKEISEKINRLPMNYFDKQTHGEVLSRITNDIDTLSQSLNQSATQVITSVTTIIGVLIMMLSISPLMTLVALLILPVSMGLISMIVKRSQKYFMSQQ
;
A
#
# COMPACT_ATOMS: atom_id res chain seq x y z
N ALA A 1 13.52 3.09 19.08
CA ALA A 1 13.47 2.37 20.38
C ALA A 1 12.13 1.65 20.60
N TYR A 2 10.95 2.28 20.40
CA TYR A 2 9.63 1.68 20.70
C TYR A 2 9.28 0.47 19.81
N LEU A 3 9.57 0.52 18.52
CA LEU A 3 9.31 -0.57 17.57
C LEU A 3 10.22 -1.79 17.76
N SER A 4 11.34 -1.63 18.45
CA SER A 4 12.28 -2.74 18.68
C SER A 4 11.70 -3.87 19.53
N ALA A 5 10.71 -3.58 20.39
CA ALA A 5 10.00 -4.60 21.18
C ALA A 5 9.06 -5.49 20.34
N TYR A 6 8.71 -5.06 19.11
CA TYR A 6 7.75 -5.74 18.25
C TYR A 6 8.37 -6.27 16.95
N LYS A 7 9.70 -6.49 16.94
CA LYS A 7 10.46 -6.94 15.75
C LYS A 7 9.86 -8.17 15.07
N ILE A 8 9.42 -9.15 15.86
CA ILE A 8 8.83 -10.39 15.34
C ILE A 8 7.51 -10.10 14.63
N GLY A 9 6.63 -9.29 15.24
CA GLY A 9 5.37 -8.88 14.59
C GLY A 9 5.61 -8.12 13.29
N ILE A 10 6.54 -7.16 13.30
CA ILE A 10 6.91 -6.37 12.11
C ILE A 10 7.50 -7.26 11.02
N PHE A 11 8.33 -8.24 11.38
CA PHE A 11 8.87 -9.20 10.43
C PHE A 11 7.76 -9.99 9.71
N PHE A 12 6.78 -10.50 10.45
CA PHE A 12 5.63 -11.19 9.84
C PHE A 12 4.78 -10.24 8.98
N VAL A 13 4.56 -8.98 9.42
CA VAL A 13 3.89 -7.96 8.61
C VAL A 13 4.58 -7.79 7.26
N ILE A 14 5.91 -7.68 7.25
CA ILE A 14 6.70 -7.55 6.03
C ILE A 14 6.57 -8.79 5.15
N VAL A 15 6.69 -9.99 5.70
CA VAL A 15 6.57 -11.25 4.96
C VAL A 15 5.20 -11.38 4.29
N PHE A 16 4.12 -11.14 5.04
CA PHE A 16 2.76 -11.22 4.50
C PHE A 16 2.46 -10.09 3.50
N ALA A 17 3.01 -8.88 3.71
CA ALA A 17 2.90 -7.78 2.76
C ALA A 17 3.59 -8.11 1.43
N ILE A 18 4.81 -8.63 1.48
CA ILE A 18 5.54 -9.07 0.29
C ILE A 18 4.77 -10.17 -0.44
N GLY A 19 4.31 -11.19 0.28
CA GLY A 19 3.53 -12.29 -0.30
C GLY A 19 2.26 -11.81 -0.98
N SER A 20 1.45 -11.00 -0.31
CA SER A 20 0.23 -10.40 -0.87
C SER A 20 0.53 -9.56 -2.12
N THR A 21 1.57 -8.72 -2.06
CA THR A 21 1.96 -7.84 -3.17
C THR A 21 2.44 -8.65 -4.38
N ILE A 22 3.22 -9.71 -4.20
CA ILE A 22 3.65 -10.60 -5.28
C ILE A 22 2.45 -11.19 -6.01
N PHE A 23 1.46 -11.71 -5.27
CA PHE A 23 0.25 -12.26 -5.88
C PHE A 23 -0.54 -11.20 -6.68
N ASN A 24 -0.65 -9.97 -6.17
CA ASN A 24 -1.29 -8.86 -6.88
C ASN A 24 -0.54 -8.47 -8.16
N ILE A 25 0.79 -8.51 -8.16
CA ILE A 25 1.61 -8.16 -9.32
C ILE A 25 1.56 -9.25 -10.39
N VAL A 26 1.48 -10.53 -9.99
CA VAL A 26 1.41 -11.67 -10.93
C VAL A 26 0.04 -11.77 -11.60
N GLY A 27 -1.02 -11.30 -10.95
CA GLY A 27 -2.40 -11.35 -11.45
C GLY A 27 -2.57 -10.82 -12.89
N PRO A 28 -2.16 -9.58 -13.21
CA PRO A 28 -2.26 -9.03 -14.56
C PRO A 28 -1.53 -9.86 -15.63
N LYS A 29 -0.40 -10.49 -15.29
CA LYS A 29 0.33 -11.38 -16.22
C LYS A 29 -0.47 -12.64 -16.56
N ILE A 30 -1.15 -13.22 -15.57
CA ILE A 30 -2.01 -14.39 -15.77
C ILE A 30 -3.28 -13.98 -16.55
N LEU A 31 -3.87 -12.82 -16.21
CA LEU A 31 -5.01 -12.28 -16.95
C LEU A 31 -4.68 -12.03 -18.42
N GLY A 32 -3.48 -11.55 -18.73
CA GLY A 32 -2.99 -11.38 -20.09
C GLY A 32 -2.96 -12.69 -20.87
N LYS A 33 -2.70 -13.84 -20.24
CA LYS A 33 -2.79 -15.15 -20.88
C LYS A 33 -4.24 -15.48 -21.26
N ALA A 34 -5.21 -15.18 -20.41
CA ALA A 34 -6.63 -15.38 -20.72
C ALA A 34 -7.04 -14.55 -21.96
N THR A 35 -6.67 -13.26 -21.98
CA THR A 35 -6.93 -12.37 -23.12
C THR A 35 -6.30 -12.92 -24.42
N THR A 36 -5.06 -13.41 -24.33
CA THR A 36 -4.36 -14.01 -25.48
C THR A 36 -5.06 -15.27 -25.97
N GLU A 37 -5.54 -16.14 -25.08
CA GLU A 37 -6.28 -17.35 -25.49
C GLU A 37 -7.65 -17.03 -26.11
N ILE A 38 -8.34 -16.01 -25.63
CA ILE A 38 -9.57 -15.50 -26.24
C ILE A 38 -9.28 -15.02 -27.68
N PHE A 39 -8.24 -14.19 -27.85
CA PHE A 39 -7.86 -13.69 -29.19
C PHE A 39 -7.47 -14.80 -30.12
N LYS A 40 -6.65 -15.76 -29.72
CA LYS A 40 -6.29 -16.95 -30.50
C LYS A 40 -7.51 -17.80 -30.87
N GLY A 41 -8.47 -17.92 -29.95
CA GLY A 41 -9.73 -18.62 -30.19
C GLY A 41 -10.59 -17.94 -31.25
N LEU A 42 -10.67 -16.61 -31.23
CA LEU A 42 -11.36 -15.82 -32.23
C LEU A 42 -10.71 -15.99 -33.62
N VAL A 43 -9.38 -15.89 -33.70
CA VAL A 43 -8.65 -16.10 -34.96
C VAL A 43 -8.88 -17.52 -35.51
N ARG A 44 -8.80 -18.54 -34.64
CA ARG A 44 -9.11 -19.93 -35.04
C ARG A 44 -10.53 -20.07 -35.57
N LYS A 45 -11.52 -19.42 -34.95
CA LYS A 45 -12.92 -19.47 -35.41
C LYS A 45 -13.09 -18.83 -36.78
N VAL A 46 -12.44 -17.72 -37.06
CA VAL A 46 -12.47 -17.05 -38.38
C VAL A 46 -11.77 -17.90 -39.43
N SER A 47 -10.74 -18.65 -39.05
CA SER A 47 -10.01 -19.57 -39.94
C SER A 47 -10.68 -20.95 -40.13
N GLY A 48 -11.93 -21.15 -39.65
CA GLY A 48 -12.68 -22.40 -39.78
C GLY A 48 -12.34 -23.49 -38.74
N GLY A 49 -11.63 -23.15 -37.66
CA GLY A 49 -11.25 -24.08 -36.58
C GLY A 49 -12.22 -24.11 -35.41
N ALA A 50 -11.84 -24.86 -34.35
CA ALA A 50 -12.68 -25.18 -33.20
C ALA A 50 -13.08 -23.98 -32.28
N GLY A 51 -12.61 -22.74 -32.57
CA GLY A 51 -13.00 -21.54 -31.81
C GLY A 51 -12.30 -21.36 -30.49
N ILE A 52 -13.02 -20.79 -29.52
CA ILE A 52 -12.48 -20.43 -28.16
C ILE A 52 -12.50 -21.65 -27.26
N ASP A 53 -11.39 -21.94 -26.61
CA ASP A 53 -11.23 -23.00 -25.62
C ASP A 53 -11.66 -22.48 -24.24
N PHE A 54 -12.94 -22.68 -23.92
CA PHE A 54 -13.51 -22.22 -22.64
C PHE A 54 -12.95 -22.94 -21.44
N ASP A 55 -12.51 -24.19 -21.57
CA ASP A 55 -11.93 -24.95 -20.46
C ASP A 55 -10.60 -24.35 -20.03
N LYS A 56 -9.74 -23.96 -20.98
CA LYS A 56 -8.49 -23.26 -20.67
C LYS A 56 -8.73 -21.92 -20.03
N ILE A 57 -9.71 -21.17 -20.49
CA ILE A 57 -10.06 -19.87 -19.91
C ILE A 57 -10.58 -20.06 -18.47
N ALA A 58 -11.44 -21.06 -18.26
CA ALA A 58 -11.95 -21.38 -16.93
C ALA A 58 -10.82 -21.74 -15.94
N HIS A 59 -9.84 -22.55 -16.38
CA HIS A 59 -8.66 -22.84 -15.55
C HIS A 59 -7.83 -21.60 -15.22
N ILE A 60 -7.63 -20.69 -16.17
CA ILE A 60 -6.90 -19.44 -15.94
C ILE A 60 -7.65 -18.56 -14.93
N VAL A 61 -8.98 -18.41 -15.10
CA VAL A 61 -9.83 -17.61 -14.21
C VAL A 61 -9.86 -18.20 -12.81
N LEU A 62 -9.97 -19.52 -12.67
CA LEU A 62 -9.95 -20.21 -11.38
C LEU A 62 -8.60 -20.04 -10.68
N THR A 63 -7.51 -20.13 -11.44
CA THR A 63 -6.15 -19.85 -10.91
C THR A 63 -6.04 -18.40 -10.40
N LEU A 64 -6.58 -17.43 -11.15
CA LEU A 64 -6.62 -16.03 -10.72
C LEU A 64 -7.44 -15.86 -9.43
N LEU A 65 -8.60 -16.51 -9.35
CA LEU A 65 -9.45 -16.46 -8.18
C LEU A 65 -8.72 -16.99 -6.94
N CYS A 66 -8.09 -18.16 -7.04
CA CYS A 66 -7.30 -18.72 -5.95
C CYS A 66 -6.14 -17.81 -5.52
N LEU A 67 -5.47 -17.19 -6.49
CA LEU A 67 -4.35 -16.30 -6.26
C LEU A 67 -4.80 -15.02 -5.53
N TYR A 68 -5.90 -14.41 -5.96
CA TYR A 68 -6.45 -13.23 -5.28
C TYR A 68 -7.03 -13.53 -3.90
N LEU A 69 -7.67 -14.69 -3.71
CA LEU A 69 -8.12 -15.13 -2.40
C LEU A 69 -6.93 -15.32 -1.44
N THR A 70 -5.86 -15.96 -1.91
CA THR A 70 -4.63 -16.10 -1.10
C THR A 70 -4.02 -14.74 -0.76
N SER A 71 -3.98 -13.82 -1.73
CA SER A 71 -3.52 -12.45 -1.51
C SER A 71 -4.37 -11.73 -0.46
N ALA A 72 -5.69 -11.88 -0.53
CA ALA A 72 -6.61 -11.27 0.43
C ALA A 72 -6.39 -11.81 1.85
N VAL A 73 -6.17 -13.13 2.00
CA VAL A 73 -5.85 -13.73 3.30
C VAL A 73 -4.53 -13.17 3.84
N PHE A 74 -3.50 -13.05 3.01
CA PHE A 74 -2.20 -12.48 3.43
C PHE A 74 -2.35 -11.02 3.85
N SER A 75 -3.09 -10.21 3.11
CA SER A 75 -3.39 -8.83 3.48
C SER A 75 -4.17 -8.72 4.78
N PHE A 76 -5.14 -9.61 4.98
CA PHE A 76 -5.92 -9.65 6.22
C PHE A 76 -5.03 -9.98 7.43
N VAL A 77 -4.20 -11.03 7.33
CA VAL A 77 -3.27 -11.43 8.40
C VAL A 77 -2.27 -10.31 8.69
N GLN A 78 -1.72 -9.69 7.66
CA GLN A 78 -0.84 -8.53 7.78
C GLN A 78 -1.51 -7.39 8.57
N GLY A 79 -2.72 -7.00 8.18
CA GLY A 79 -3.48 -5.94 8.84
C GLY A 79 -3.81 -6.28 10.29
N TYR A 80 -4.19 -7.52 10.56
CA TYR A 80 -4.48 -8.00 11.92
C TYR A 80 -3.25 -7.91 12.84
N ILE A 81 -2.09 -8.39 12.37
CA ILE A 81 -0.83 -8.30 13.14
C ILE A 81 -0.44 -6.84 13.37
N MET A 82 -0.51 -6.00 12.31
CA MET A 82 -0.13 -4.59 12.40
C MET A 82 -1.03 -3.82 13.37
N THR A 83 -2.33 -4.08 13.36
CA THR A 83 -3.29 -3.50 14.33
C THR A 83 -2.94 -3.91 15.76
N GLY A 84 -2.59 -5.19 15.97
CA GLY A 84 -2.15 -5.65 17.29
C GLY A 84 -0.87 -4.97 17.78
N VAL A 85 0.11 -4.76 16.89
CA VAL A 85 1.35 -4.03 17.21
C VAL A 85 1.03 -2.56 17.54
N SER A 86 0.20 -1.92 16.73
CA SER A 86 -0.19 -0.52 16.90
C SER A 86 -0.92 -0.31 18.24
N GLN A 87 -1.88 -1.17 18.58
CA GLN A 87 -2.60 -1.07 19.85
C GLN A 87 -1.70 -1.24 21.07
N LYS A 88 -0.76 -2.19 21.05
CA LYS A 88 0.21 -2.38 22.14
C LYS A 88 1.13 -1.17 22.28
N LEU A 89 1.55 -0.57 21.18
CA LEU A 89 2.35 0.65 21.16
C LEU A 89 1.56 1.82 21.75
N THR A 90 0.31 1.98 21.35
CA THR A 90 -0.62 3.01 21.86
C THR A 90 -0.81 2.89 23.38
N TYR A 91 -1.08 1.68 23.84
CA TYR A 91 -1.21 1.42 25.28
C TYR A 91 0.04 1.82 26.06
N ARG A 92 1.21 1.46 25.54
CA ARG A 92 2.49 1.82 26.16
C ARG A 92 2.72 3.34 26.17
N LEU A 93 2.44 4.02 25.07
CA LEU A 93 2.56 5.47 24.99
C LEU A 93 1.61 6.17 25.96
N ARG A 94 0.35 5.73 26.03
CA ARG A 94 -0.62 6.26 27.01
C ARG A 94 -0.13 6.09 28.43
N LYS A 95 0.38 4.90 28.76
CA LYS A 95 0.92 4.62 30.10
C LYS A 95 2.10 5.53 30.43
N GLU A 96 3.10 5.62 29.54
CA GLU A 96 4.29 6.45 29.76
C GLU A 96 3.95 7.96 29.88
N ILE A 97 3.01 8.45 29.09
CA ILE A 97 2.55 9.85 29.15
C ILE A 97 1.77 10.09 30.44
N SER A 98 0.86 9.20 30.81
CA SER A 98 0.10 9.30 32.06
C SER A 98 1.03 9.31 33.28
N GLU A 99 2.01 8.41 33.34
CA GLU A 99 3.00 8.37 34.40
C GLU A 99 3.86 9.65 34.46
N LYS A 100 4.19 10.22 33.30
CA LYS A 100 4.94 11.46 33.19
C LYS A 100 4.11 12.66 33.67
N ILE A 101 2.84 12.71 33.30
CA ILE A 101 1.91 13.77 33.75
C ILE A 101 1.75 13.75 35.27
N ASN A 102 1.62 12.57 35.88
CA ASN A 102 1.50 12.45 37.35
C ASN A 102 2.75 12.90 38.09
N ARG A 103 3.88 13.06 37.40
CA ARG A 103 5.15 13.58 38.01
C ARG A 103 5.39 15.05 37.72
N LEU A 104 4.51 15.73 36.97
CA LEU A 104 4.66 17.14 36.66
C LEU A 104 4.33 18.00 37.90
N PRO A 105 5.05 19.11 38.12
CA PRO A 105 4.76 20.04 39.23
C PRO A 105 3.42 20.76 38.98
N MET A 106 2.74 21.13 40.08
CA MET A 106 1.43 21.82 40.01
C MET A 106 1.45 23.07 39.14
N ASN A 107 2.54 23.81 39.11
CA ASN A 107 2.72 25.01 38.28
C ASN A 107 2.55 24.75 36.75
N TYR A 108 2.64 23.49 36.29
CA TYR A 108 2.33 23.12 34.92
C TYR A 108 0.82 23.16 34.63
N PHE A 109 0.01 22.73 35.60
CA PHE A 109 -1.45 22.67 35.50
C PHE A 109 -2.11 24.05 35.70
N ASP A 110 -1.41 25.00 36.31
CA ASP A 110 -1.87 26.39 36.44
C ASP A 110 -1.85 27.14 35.08
N LYS A 111 -1.02 26.65 34.15
CA LYS A 111 -0.85 27.26 32.78
C LYS A 111 -1.59 26.54 31.69
N GLN A 112 -2.12 25.36 31.92
CA GLN A 112 -2.85 24.55 30.90
C GLN A 112 -4.16 24.04 31.47
N THR A 113 -5.20 24.04 30.65
CA THR A 113 -6.51 23.48 31.05
C THR A 113 -6.43 21.95 31.16
N HIS A 114 -7.11 21.38 32.15
CA HIS A 114 -7.22 19.92 32.29
C HIS A 114 -7.77 19.25 31.01
N GLY A 115 -8.66 19.92 30.27
CA GLY A 115 -9.19 19.45 29.01
C GLY A 115 -8.13 19.32 27.91
N GLU A 116 -7.18 20.26 27.84
CA GLU A 116 -6.09 20.20 26.86
C GLU A 116 -5.13 19.04 27.14
N VAL A 117 -4.77 18.82 28.39
CA VAL A 117 -3.93 17.69 28.81
C VAL A 117 -4.61 16.35 28.50
N LEU A 118 -5.90 16.24 28.82
CA LEU A 118 -6.70 15.04 28.53
C LEU A 118 -6.84 14.78 27.02
N SER A 119 -7.05 15.83 26.24
CA SER A 119 -7.12 15.73 24.78
C SER A 119 -5.81 15.21 24.17
N ARG A 120 -4.65 15.62 24.67
CA ARG A 120 -3.35 15.11 24.23
C ARG A 120 -3.18 13.63 24.54
N ILE A 121 -3.65 13.15 25.71
CA ILE A 121 -3.55 11.74 26.09
C ILE A 121 -4.49 10.85 25.27
N THR A 122 -5.63 11.38 24.86
CA THR A 122 -6.65 10.61 24.14
C THR A 122 -6.51 10.79 22.64
N ASN A 123 -6.73 12.00 22.13
CA ASN A 123 -6.86 12.26 20.71
C ASN A 123 -5.51 12.25 19.97
N ASP A 124 -4.46 12.86 20.54
CA ASP A 124 -3.17 12.96 19.84
C ASP A 124 -2.50 11.60 19.77
N ILE A 125 -2.60 10.78 20.83
CA ILE A 125 -2.05 9.42 20.83
C ILE A 125 -2.82 8.52 19.86
N ASP A 126 -4.14 8.64 19.76
CA ASP A 126 -4.94 7.87 18.82
C ASP A 126 -4.63 8.26 17.38
N THR A 127 -4.52 9.56 17.10
CA THR A 127 -4.11 10.08 15.80
C THR A 127 -2.72 9.58 15.40
N LEU A 128 -1.77 9.61 16.34
CA LEU A 128 -0.41 9.11 16.13
C LEU A 128 -0.40 7.61 15.86
N SER A 129 -1.17 6.84 16.63
CA SER A 129 -1.30 5.39 16.45
C SER A 129 -1.90 5.02 15.09
N GLN A 130 -2.97 5.69 14.70
CA GLN A 130 -3.62 5.49 13.42
C GLN A 130 -2.70 5.87 12.26
N SER A 131 -2.03 7.01 12.36
CA SER A 131 -1.07 7.47 11.36
C SER A 131 0.12 6.52 11.22
N LEU A 132 0.66 6.02 12.33
CA LEU A 132 1.75 5.04 12.32
C LEU A 132 1.32 3.72 11.67
N ASN A 133 0.14 3.22 12.02
CA ASN A 133 -0.40 1.98 11.43
C ASN A 133 -0.55 2.12 9.91
N GLN A 134 -1.21 3.19 9.47
CA GLN A 134 -1.45 3.46 8.06
C GLN A 134 -0.15 3.72 7.30
N SER A 135 0.72 4.58 7.82
CA SER A 135 1.97 4.96 7.15
C SER A 135 2.94 3.78 7.06
N ALA A 136 3.10 2.99 8.12
CA ALA A 136 3.99 1.83 8.11
C ALA A 136 3.53 0.79 7.08
N THR A 137 2.24 0.46 7.08
CA THR A 137 1.65 -0.46 6.10
C THR A 137 1.83 0.08 4.67
N GLN A 138 1.52 1.36 4.45
CA GLN A 138 1.64 2.00 3.13
C GLN A 138 3.08 1.99 2.62
N VAL A 139 4.07 2.30 3.44
CA VAL A 139 5.48 2.29 3.04
C VAL A 139 5.92 0.89 2.64
N ILE A 140 5.61 -0.12 3.46
CA ILE A 140 5.98 -1.52 3.16
C ILE A 140 5.36 -1.98 1.84
N THR A 141 4.05 -1.78 1.66
CA THR A 141 3.37 -2.21 0.43
C THR A 141 3.83 -1.43 -0.78
N SER A 142 4.03 -0.11 -0.68
CA SER A 142 4.50 0.73 -1.80
C SER A 142 5.90 0.34 -2.26
N VAL A 143 6.85 0.17 -1.33
CA VAL A 143 8.23 -0.25 -1.66
C VAL A 143 8.23 -1.61 -2.33
N THR A 144 7.48 -2.58 -1.77
CA THR A 144 7.36 -3.93 -2.33
C THR A 144 6.72 -3.88 -3.73
N THR A 145 5.67 -3.07 -3.91
CA THR A 145 4.99 -2.92 -5.20
C THR A 145 5.92 -2.31 -6.24
N ILE A 146 6.63 -1.23 -5.92
CA ILE A 146 7.55 -0.59 -6.85
C ILE A 146 8.63 -1.57 -7.31
N ILE A 147 9.29 -2.24 -6.37
CA ILE A 147 10.34 -3.23 -6.68
C ILE A 147 9.76 -4.39 -7.50
N GLY A 148 8.64 -4.96 -7.06
CA GLY A 148 8.03 -6.09 -7.73
C GLY A 148 7.52 -5.77 -9.13
N VAL A 149 6.90 -4.60 -9.32
CA VAL A 149 6.43 -4.14 -10.65
C VAL A 149 7.63 -3.90 -11.57
N LEU A 150 8.70 -3.27 -11.09
CA LEU A 150 9.92 -3.06 -11.89
C LEU A 150 10.54 -4.38 -12.35
N ILE A 151 10.69 -5.35 -11.44
CA ILE A 151 11.19 -6.68 -11.77
C ILE A 151 10.30 -7.34 -12.83
N MET A 152 8.98 -7.26 -12.66
CA MET A 152 8.04 -7.86 -13.60
C MET A 152 8.07 -7.19 -14.97
N MET A 153 8.10 -5.86 -15.02
CA MET A 153 8.20 -5.11 -16.27
C MET A 153 9.49 -5.45 -17.02
N LEU A 154 10.61 -5.52 -16.34
CA LEU A 154 11.89 -5.94 -16.92
C LEU A 154 11.84 -7.38 -17.45
N SER A 155 11.14 -8.28 -16.75
CA SER A 155 10.98 -9.67 -17.20
C SER A 155 10.08 -9.84 -18.42
N ILE A 156 9.16 -8.89 -18.67
CA ILE A 156 8.26 -8.94 -19.82
C ILE A 156 8.89 -8.24 -21.02
N SER A 157 9.33 -7.00 -20.87
CA SER A 157 9.95 -6.22 -21.94
C SER A 157 10.83 -5.11 -21.38
N PRO A 158 12.16 -5.23 -21.43
CA PRO A 158 13.07 -4.18 -21.01
C PRO A 158 12.88 -2.86 -21.77
N LEU A 159 12.56 -2.93 -23.05
CA LEU A 159 12.33 -1.76 -23.88
C LEU A 159 11.12 -0.95 -23.41
N MET A 160 10.00 -1.63 -23.15
CA MET A 160 8.77 -0.98 -22.65
C MET A 160 8.97 -0.43 -21.24
N THR A 161 9.79 -1.07 -20.41
CA THR A 161 10.15 -0.57 -19.09
C THR A 161 10.94 0.74 -19.19
N LEU A 162 11.88 0.81 -20.11
CA LEU A 162 12.68 2.02 -20.35
C LEU A 162 11.77 3.17 -20.83
N VAL A 163 10.85 2.92 -21.74
CA VAL A 163 9.86 3.91 -22.21
C VAL A 163 9.00 4.39 -21.04
N ALA A 164 8.47 3.48 -20.22
CA ALA A 164 7.65 3.84 -19.06
C ALA A 164 8.43 4.71 -18.05
N LEU A 165 9.69 4.36 -17.78
CA LEU A 165 10.56 5.15 -16.89
C LEU A 165 10.88 6.54 -17.45
N LEU A 166 11.00 6.70 -18.76
CA LEU A 166 11.21 8.01 -19.41
C LEU A 166 9.95 8.87 -19.39
N ILE A 167 8.77 8.28 -19.47
CA ILE A 167 7.49 9.01 -19.42
C ILE A 167 7.28 9.69 -18.05
N LEU A 168 7.73 9.07 -16.95
CA LEU A 168 7.54 9.60 -15.60
C LEU A 168 8.15 11.01 -15.42
N PRO A 169 9.45 11.25 -15.68
CA PRO A 169 10.04 12.57 -15.52
C PRO A 169 9.46 13.60 -16.52
N VAL A 170 9.10 13.17 -17.74
CA VAL A 170 8.43 14.04 -18.72
C VAL A 170 7.07 14.48 -18.21
N SER A 171 6.27 13.56 -17.70
CA SER A 171 4.95 13.86 -17.11
C SER A 171 5.06 14.80 -15.90
N MET A 172 6.02 14.55 -14.99
CA MET A 172 6.27 15.42 -13.84
C MET A 172 6.71 16.82 -14.27
N GLY A 173 7.55 16.93 -15.30
CA GLY A 173 7.96 18.22 -15.88
C GLY A 173 6.79 18.98 -16.46
N LEU A 174 5.92 18.35 -17.24
CA LEU A 174 4.71 18.94 -17.80
C LEU A 174 3.73 19.41 -16.72
N ILE A 175 3.44 18.56 -15.72
CA ILE A 175 2.57 18.90 -14.59
C ILE A 175 3.15 20.11 -13.83
N SER A 176 4.44 20.09 -13.51
CA SER A 176 5.12 21.20 -12.82
C SER A 176 5.04 22.51 -13.61
N MET A 177 5.19 22.45 -14.93
CA MET A 177 5.06 23.62 -15.81
C MET A 177 3.63 24.18 -15.79
N ILE A 178 2.63 23.29 -15.92
CA ILE A 178 1.21 23.68 -15.89
C ILE A 178 0.84 24.31 -14.55
N VAL A 179 1.23 23.66 -13.44
CA VAL A 179 0.95 24.15 -12.09
C VAL A 179 1.57 25.53 -11.86
N LYS A 180 2.85 25.72 -12.19
CA LYS A 180 3.53 27.02 -12.07
C LYS A 180 2.85 28.10 -12.89
N ARG A 181 2.40 27.76 -14.09
CA ARG A 181 1.70 28.73 -14.96
C ARG A 181 0.30 29.04 -14.43
N SER A 182 -0.42 28.06 -13.96
CA SER A 182 -1.75 28.21 -13.36
C SER A 182 -1.70 29.05 -12.08
N GLN A 183 -0.77 28.77 -11.17
CA GLN A 183 -0.59 29.55 -9.94
C GLN A 183 -0.34 31.04 -10.20
N LYS A 184 0.42 31.38 -11.26
CA LYS A 184 0.65 32.77 -11.64
C LYS A 184 -0.65 33.52 -12.01
N TYR A 185 -1.59 32.81 -12.66
CA TYR A 185 -2.89 33.40 -13.01
C TYR A 185 -3.82 33.52 -11.79
N PHE A 186 -3.78 32.54 -10.88
CA PHE A 186 -4.59 32.63 -9.66
C PHE A 186 -4.14 33.74 -8.70
N MET A 187 -2.82 33.97 -8.56
CA MET A 187 -2.30 35.05 -7.72
C MET A 187 -2.54 36.47 -8.30
N SER A 188 -2.84 36.60 -9.59
CA SER A 188 -3.17 37.90 -10.19
C SER A 188 -4.65 38.25 -10.10
N GLN A 189 -5.50 37.37 -9.56
CA GLN A 189 -6.93 37.60 -9.35
C GLN A 189 -7.31 37.84 -7.87
N GLN A 190 -6.35 37.79 -6.96
CA GLN A 190 -6.47 38.27 -5.57
C GLN A 190 -5.81 39.62 -5.41
#